data_9cb883c1180e045c2675588d6a5652e4
#
_entry.id   9cb883c1180e045c2675588d6a5652e4
#
_cell.length_a   1.000
_cell.length_b   1.000
_cell.length_c   1.000
_cell.angle_alpha   90.00
_cell.angle_beta   90.00
_cell.angle_gamma   90.00
#
_symmetry.space_group_name_H-M   'P 1'
#
loop_
_entity.id
_entity.type
_entity.pdbx_description
1 polymer ?
#
loop_
_entity_poly.entity_id
_entity_poly.type
_entity_poly.pdbx_seq_one_letter_code
_entity_poly.pdbx_strand_id
1 'polypeptide(L)'
;MCMWMFGIVGLVIYSLVLFYLMKKYYDRIKKDYNVLMRGVQRIAEGDLDTVITEDIGVFEPFKEQLTQIRTGFKKAVNEEVKSQRMKTELITNVSHDLKTPLTAITTYVELLKKEDITEEERKSYIETLEKKSLRLKVLIEDLFEVSKATTNNITLNLMDVDVVNLMKQVSVEHADKFEQMGLQLRWNVPEEKIILKLDNQKTYRIFENLFVNVQKYAMPNSRVYIDVEKSETDVTVTMRNMSAVELHTSGDELTERFVRGDASRNTEGSGLGLAIARSFTEAQKGSLHIAVDGDLFKVVILWK
;
A
#
# COMPACT_ATOMS: atom_id res chain seq x y z
N MET A 1 -14.87 -86.04 19.02
CA MET A 1 -14.14 -85.15 19.99
C MET A 1 -13.08 -84.29 19.33
N CYS A 2 -12.27 -84.74 18.41
CA CYS A 2 -11.18 -83.94 17.76
C CYS A 2 -11.70 -82.71 16.95
N MET A 3 -12.87 -82.81 16.27
CA MET A 3 -13.36 -81.69 15.38
C MET A 3 -13.71 -80.40 16.15
N TRP A 4 -14.19 -80.54 17.39
CA TRP A 4 -14.51 -79.35 18.22
C TRP A 4 -13.25 -78.66 18.76
N MET A 5 -12.17 -79.42 19.02
CA MET A 5 -10.86 -78.85 19.45
C MET A 5 -10.26 -78.02 18.34
N PHE A 6 -10.30 -78.45 17.09
CA PHE A 6 -9.83 -77.60 15.93
C PHE A 6 -10.61 -76.34 15.75
N GLY A 7 -11.93 -76.33 15.98
CA GLY A 7 -12.80 -75.16 15.93
C GLY A 7 -12.43 -74.13 17.01
N ILE A 8 -12.18 -74.57 18.25
CA ILE A 8 -11.76 -73.69 19.37
C ILE A 8 -10.39 -73.10 19.11
N VAL A 9 -9.42 -73.90 18.67
CA VAL A 9 -8.07 -73.41 18.32
C VAL A 9 -8.13 -72.38 17.18
N GLY A 10 -8.93 -72.63 16.15
CA GLY A 10 -9.16 -71.68 15.05
C GLY A 10 -9.73 -70.32 15.52
N LEU A 11 -10.73 -70.40 16.44
CA LEU A 11 -11.31 -69.15 17.05
C LEU A 11 -10.31 -68.38 17.89
N VAL A 12 -9.46 -69.05 18.66
CA VAL A 12 -8.41 -68.41 19.45
C VAL A 12 -7.37 -67.74 18.55
N ILE A 13 -6.90 -68.42 17.53
CA ILE A 13 -5.96 -67.86 16.56
C ILE A 13 -6.59 -66.64 15.86
N TYR A 14 -7.86 -66.74 15.37
CA TYR A 14 -8.57 -65.62 14.77
C TYR A 14 -8.68 -64.42 15.72
N SER A 15 -9.04 -64.66 16.98
CA SER A 15 -9.14 -63.62 18.00
C SER A 15 -7.80 -62.94 18.25
N LEU A 16 -6.71 -63.70 18.32
CA LEU A 16 -5.34 -63.12 18.50
C LEU A 16 -4.91 -62.30 17.28
N VAL A 17 -5.18 -62.76 16.08
CA VAL A 17 -4.88 -62.03 14.84
C VAL A 17 -5.70 -60.72 14.79
N LEU A 18 -7.02 -60.83 15.07
CA LEU A 18 -7.88 -59.66 15.12
C LEU A 18 -7.44 -58.65 16.16
N PHE A 19 -7.10 -59.12 17.37
CA PHE A 19 -6.57 -58.26 18.43
C PHE A 19 -5.27 -57.57 18.01
N TYR A 20 -4.34 -58.30 17.38
CA TYR A 20 -3.09 -57.72 16.88
C TYR A 20 -3.33 -56.64 15.81
N LEU A 21 -4.22 -56.88 14.86
CA LEU A 21 -4.56 -55.95 13.82
C LEU A 21 -5.23 -54.68 14.40
N MET A 22 -6.18 -54.85 15.32
CA MET A 22 -6.85 -53.73 16.00
C MET A 22 -5.87 -52.92 16.85
N LYS A 23 -4.95 -53.60 17.56
CA LYS A 23 -3.91 -52.93 18.34
C LYS A 23 -2.99 -52.09 17.42
N LYS A 24 -2.54 -52.67 16.32
CA LYS A 24 -1.70 -51.97 15.32
C LYS A 24 -2.41 -50.74 14.71
N TYR A 25 -3.70 -50.89 14.42
CA TYR A 25 -4.54 -49.80 13.92
C TYR A 25 -4.72 -48.70 14.96
N TYR A 26 -5.01 -49.07 16.20
CA TYR A 26 -5.14 -48.13 17.31
C TYR A 26 -3.83 -47.35 17.57
N ASP A 27 -2.69 -48.05 17.58
CA ASP A 27 -1.37 -47.40 17.81
C ASP A 27 -1.05 -46.39 16.68
N ARG A 28 -1.45 -46.70 15.44
CA ARG A 28 -1.30 -45.80 14.31
C ARG A 28 -2.19 -44.54 14.49
N ILE A 29 -3.47 -44.72 14.76
CA ILE A 29 -4.39 -43.59 15.01
C ILE A 29 -3.88 -42.70 16.14
N LYS A 30 -3.43 -43.30 17.23
CA LYS A 30 -2.87 -42.58 18.39
C LYS A 30 -1.64 -41.76 18.01
N LYS A 31 -0.75 -42.29 17.19
CA LYS A 31 0.41 -41.60 16.67
C LYS A 31 -0.01 -40.39 15.82
N ASP A 32 -0.90 -40.63 14.86
CA ASP A 32 -1.39 -39.61 13.94
C ASP A 32 -2.11 -38.46 14.69
N TYR A 33 -2.94 -38.81 15.69
CA TYR A 33 -3.56 -37.87 16.60
C TYR A 33 -2.54 -36.98 17.35
N ASN A 34 -1.48 -37.62 17.90
CA ASN A 34 -0.44 -36.89 18.64
C ASN A 34 0.35 -35.91 17.71
N VAL A 35 0.55 -36.28 16.45
CA VAL A 35 1.18 -35.40 15.46
C VAL A 35 0.28 -34.18 15.21
N LEU A 36 -1.02 -34.41 14.97
CA LEU A 36 -1.99 -33.35 14.78
C LEU A 36 -2.04 -32.40 15.98
N MET A 37 -2.17 -32.95 17.19
CA MET A 37 -2.26 -32.15 18.44
C MET A 37 -1.01 -31.32 18.70
N ARG A 38 0.17 -31.83 18.42
CA ARG A 38 1.42 -31.04 18.49
C ARG A 38 1.42 -29.89 17.49
N GLY A 39 0.94 -30.13 16.27
CA GLY A 39 0.80 -29.06 15.26
C GLY A 39 -0.17 -27.97 15.70
N VAL A 40 -1.34 -28.35 16.23
CA VAL A 40 -2.34 -27.42 16.76
C VAL A 40 -1.76 -26.60 17.92
N GLN A 41 -1.05 -27.25 18.86
CA GLN A 41 -0.46 -26.58 20.02
C GLN A 41 0.57 -25.53 19.59
N ARG A 42 1.45 -25.85 18.65
CA ARG A 42 2.46 -24.89 18.13
C ARG A 42 1.79 -23.68 17.46
N ILE A 43 0.75 -23.92 16.68
CA ILE A 43 -0.03 -22.82 16.06
C ILE A 43 -0.67 -21.95 17.17
N ALA A 44 -1.23 -22.57 18.22
CA ALA A 44 -1.82 -21.86 19.35
C ALA A 44 -0.79 -21.04 20.16
N GLU A 45 0.45 -21.51 20.23
CA GLU A 45 1.59 -20.81 20.85
C GLU A 45 2.17 -19.69 19.96
N GLY A 46 1.61 -19.49 18.74
CA GLY A 46 2.00 -18.41 17.83
C GLY A 46 3.03 -18.81 16.78
N ASP A 47 3.46 -20.08 16.71
CA ASP A 47 4.33 -20.57 15.65
C ASP A 47 3.51 -20.82 14.37
N LEU A 48 3.35 -19.77 13.58
CA LEU A 48 2.62 -19.81 12.31
C LEU A 48 3.47 -20.34 11.13
N ASP A 49 4.75 -20.62 11.36
CA ASP A 49 5.64 -21.17 10.33
C ASP A 49 5.64 -22.69 10.32
N THR A 50 5.21 -23.33 11.41
CA THR A 50 5.08 -24.77 11.49
C THR A 50 4.12 -25.33 10.46
N VAL A 51 4.59 -26.28 9.66
CA VAL A 51 3.80 -27.06 8.69
C VAL A 51 3.78 -28.52 9.14
N ILE A 52 2.58 -29.11 9.20
CA ILE A 52 2.42 -30.56 9.42
C ILE A 52 2.68 -31.25 8.09
N THR A 53 3.89 -31.79 7.89
CA THR A 53 4.27 -32.44 6.62
C THR A 53 3.98 -33.95 6.62
N GLU A 54 3.78 -34.54 7.79
CA GLU A 54 3.52 -35.97 7.94
C GLU A 54 2.14 -36.36 7.41
N ASP A 55 2.03 -37.55 6.81
CA ASP A 55 0.74 -38.19 6.51
C ASP A 55 0.10 -38.64 7.82
N ILE A 56 -1.09 -38.12 8.12
CA ILE A 56 -1.84 -38.39 9.35
C ILE A 56 -3.14 -39.19 9.06
N GLY A 57 -3.18 -39.86 7.93
CA GLY A 57 -4.22 -40.81 7.57
C GLY A 57 -5.66 -40.24 7.69
N VAL A 58 -6.46 -40.77 8.62
CA VAL A 58 -7.87 -40.38 8.82
C VAL A 58 -8.04 -38.89 9.24
N PHE A 59 -6.99 -38.23 9.69
CA PHE A 59 -7.01 -36.82 10.11
C PHE A 59 -6.56 -35.86 9.02
N GLU A 60 -6.27 -36.32 7.81
CA GLU A 60 -5.84 -35.46 6.69
C GLU A 60 -6.82 -34.30 6.39
N PRO A 61 -8.17 -34.48 6.42
CA PRO A 61 -9.10 -33.37 6.24
C PRO A 61 -8.96 -32.27 7.31
N PHE A 62 -8.63 -32.63 8.57
CA PHE A 62 -8.37 -31.65 9.63
C PHE A 62 -7.08 -30.87 9.40
N LYS A 63 -6.03 -31.53 8.90
CA LYS A 63 -4.77 -30.90 8.53
C LYS A 63 -4.96 -29.81 7.46
N GLU A 64 -5.77 -30.10 6.43
CA GLU A 64 -6.10 -29.12 5.39
C GLU A 64 -6.80 -27.90 5.97
N GLN A 65 -7.81 -28.09 6.82
CA GLN A 65 -8.53 -26.99 7.46
C GLN A 65 -7.63 -26.18 8.38
N LEU A 66 -6.81 -26.82 9.19
CA LEU A 66 -5.81 -26.15 10.04
C LEU A 66 -4.81 -25.35 9.22
N THR A 67 -4.40 -25.85 8.07
CA THR A 67 -3.50 -25.14 7.15
C THR A 67 -4.15 -23.88 6.60
N GLN A 68 -5.43 -23.92 6.26
CA GLN A 68 -6.20 -22.74 5.82
C GLN A 68 -6.33 -21.70 6.94
N ILE A 69 -6.71 -22.14 8.16
CA ILE A 69 -6.81 -21.27 9.34
C ILE A 69 -5.46 -20.61 9.63
N ARG A 70 -4.38 -21.38 9.68
CA ARG A 70 -3.02 -20.89 9.90
C ARG A 70 -2.62 -19.83 8.85
N THR A 71 -2.89 -20.11 7.57
CA THR A 71 -2.56 -19.21 6.45
C THR A 71 -3.35 -17.90 6.57
N GLY A 72 -4.64 -17.99 6.87
CA GLY A 72 -5.50 -16.83 7.11
C GLY A 72 -5.02 -16.01 8.31
N PHE A 73 -4.69 -16.69 9.42
CA PHE A 73 -4.20 -16.01 10.62
C PHE A 73 -2.82 -15.35 10.39
N LYS A 74 -1.90 -16.04 9.72
CA LYS A 74 -0.59 -15.48 9.33
C LYS A 74 -0.75 -14.23 8.47
N LYS A 75 -1.67 -14.26 7.50
CA LYS A 75 -1.99 -13.10 6.67
C LYS A 75 -2.52 -11.94 7.52
N ALA A 76 -3.49 -12.19 8.40
CA ALA A 76 -4.07 -11.16 9.28
C ALA A 76 -3.01 -10.55 10.22
N VAL A 77 -2.15 -11.37 10.82
CA VAL A 77 -1.05 -10.89 11.68
C VAL A 77 -0.07 -10.04 10.89
N ASN A 78 0.33 -10.47 9.70
CA ASN A 78 1.24 -9.70 8.84
C ASN A 78 0.62 -8.36 8.42
N GLU A 79 -0.66 -8.33 8.08
CA GLU A 79 -1.39 -7.10 7.77
C GLU A 79 -1.44 -6.15 8.97
N GLU A 80 -1.70 -6.67 10.18
CA GLU A 80 -1.71 -5.86 11.41
C GLU A 80 -0.30 -5.32 11.74
N VAL A 81 0.74 -6.17 11.66
CA VAL A 81 2.13 -5.72 11.86
C VAL A 81 2.53 -4.65 10.84
N LYS A 82 2.14 -4.83 9.56
CA LYS A 82 2.35 -3.83 8.52
C LYS A 82 1.63 -2.52 8.85
N SER A 83 0.37 -2.61 9.30
CA SER A 83 -0.44 -1.45 9.72
C SER A 83 0.21 -0.71 10.90
N GLN A 84 0.69 -1.42 11.92
CA GLN A 84 1.35 -0.82 13.09
C GLN A 84 2.69 -0.16 12.72
N ARG A 85 3.50 -0.80 11.89
CA ARG A 85 4.73 -0.20 11.36
C ARG A 85 4.43 1.09 10.61
N MET A 86 3.45 1.07 9.71
CA MET A 86 3.02 2.25 8.96
C MET A 86 2.57 3.39 9.89
N LYS A 87 1.82 3.10 10.98
CA LYS A 87 1.44 4.11 11.97
C LYS A 87 2.65 4.72 12.66
N THR A 88 3.64 3.92 13.03
CA THR A 88 4.86 4.37 13.71
C THR A 88 5.72 5.22 12.78
N GLU A 89 5.92 4.80 11.54
CA GLU A 89 6.64 5.55 10.51
C GLU A 89 5.95 6.88 10.19
N LEU A 90 4.60 6.86 10.12
CA LEU A 90 3.79 8.06 9.96
C LEU A 90 4.09 9.08 11.04
N ILE A 91 4.02 8.68 12.30
CA ILE A 91 4.28 9.59 13.43
C ILE A 91 5.70 10.11 13.40
N THR A 92 6.69 9.27 13.13
CA THR A 92 8.11 9.64 13.13
C THR A 92 8.45 10.58 11.97
N ASN A 93 8.08 10.23 10.74
CA ASN A 93 8.42 11.00 9.55
C ASN A 93 7.65 12.32 9.48
N VAL A 94 6.36 12.31 9.83
CA VAL A 94 5.56 13.54 9.92
C VAL A 94 6.10 14.46 11.00
N SER A 95 6.47 13.93 12.17
CA SER A 95 7.05 14.75 13.25
C SER A 95 8.33 15.44 12.79
N HIS A 96 9.19 14.74 12.06
CA HIS A 96 10.39 15.33 11.48
C HIS A 96 10.07 16.40 10.44
N ASP A 97 9.16 16.11 9.51
CA ASP A 97 8.78 17.01 8.42
C ASP A 97 7.99 18.24 8.89
N LEU A 98 7.28 18.14 10.02
CA LEU A 98 6.66 19.29 10.70
C LEU A 98 7.67 20.10 11.50
N LYS A 99 8.66 19.46 12.15
CA LYS A 99 9.66 20.14 12.96
C LYS A 99 10.53 21.09 12.14
N THR A 100 10.91 20.69 10.92
CA THR A 100 11.80 21.49 10.04
C THR A 100 11.20 22.85 9.68
N PRO A 101 10.00 23.00 9.10
CA PRO A 101 9.40 24.29 8.81
C PRO A 101 9.07 25.07 10.10
N LEU A 102 8.65 24.40 11.18
CA LEU A 102 8.35 25.04 12.45
C LEU A 102 9.60 25.68 13.05
N THR A 103 10.74 24.97 13.05
CA THR A 103 12.01 25.52 13.52
C THR A 103 12.43 26.75 12.68
N ALA A 104 12.28 26.66 11.34
CA ALA A 104 12.57 27.80 10.48
C ALA A 104 11.67 29.00 10.81
N ILE A 105 10.36 28.79 10.98
CA ILE A 105 9.41 29.84 11.36
C ILE A 105 9.87 30.51 12.67
N THR A 106 10.19 29.72 13.70
CA THR A 106 10.66 30.26 14.99
C THR A 106 11.93 31.09 14.83
N THR A 107 12.92 30.59 14.06
CA THR A 107 14.17 31.29 13.81
C THR A 107 13.97 32.61 13.08
N TYR A 108 13.12 32.63 12.01
CA TYR A 108 12.89 33.89 11.28
C TYR A 108 12.07 34.90 12.10
N VAL A 109 11.18 34.44 12.97
CA VAL A 109 10.50 35.33 13.96
C VAL A 109 11.50 35.93 14.93
N GLU A 110 12.50 35.19 15.41
CA GLU A 110 13.55 35.71 16.27
C GLU A 110 14.46 36.71 15.54
N LEU A 111 14.78 36.43 14.26
CA LEU A 111 15.54 37.36 13.41
C LEU A 111 14.79 38.66 13.20
N LEU A 112 13.48 38.64 12.99
CA LEU A 112 12.62 39.81 12.82
C LEU A 112 12.53 40.70 14.08
N LYS A 113 12.82 40.16 15.26
CA LYS A 113 12.85 40.92 16.54
C LYS A 113 14.14 41.72 16.76
N LYS A 114 15.18 41.52 15.93
CA LYS A 114 16.41 42.27 16.04
C LYS A 114 16.20 43.69 15.57
N GLU A 115 16.81 44.66 16.25
CA GLU A 115 16.67 46.09 15.94
C GLU A 115 17.47 46.52 14.70
N ASP A 116 18.58 45.82 14.40
CA ASP A 116 19.52 46.17 13.33
C ASP A 116 19.30 45.40 12.02
N ILE A 117 18.03 45.17 11.61
CA ILE A 117 17.72 44.52 10.34
C ILE A 117 17.35 45.54 9.27
N THR A 118 17.82 45.32 8.04
CA THR A 118 17.45 46.13 6.88
C THR A 118 16.03 45.82 6.41
N GLU A 119 15.41 46.73 5.67
CA GLU A 119 14.09 46.51 5.09
C GLU A 119 14.08 45.35 4.05
N GLU A 120 15.20 45.16 3.35
CA GLU A 120 15.37 44.05 2.40
C GLU A 120 15.41 42.70 3.13
N GLU A 121 16.18 42.61 4.24
CA GLU A 121 16.21 41.43 5.10
C GLU A 121 14.84 41.16 5.72
N ARG A 122 14.17 42.18 6.22
CA ARG A 122 12.79 42.08 6.76
C ARG A 122 11.83 41.45 5.76
N LYS A 123 11.84 41.97 4.54
CA LYS A 123 10.99 41.45 3.46
C LYS A 123 11.34 40.02 3.13
N SER A 124 12.62 39.68 3.00
CA SER A 124 13.07 38.29 2.73
C SER A 124 12.66 37.32 3.84
N TYR A 125 12.74 37.74 5.12
CA TYR A 125 12.32 36.92 6.25
C TYR A 125 10.80 36.67 6.25
N ILE A 126 10.00 37.71 5.93
CA ILE A 126 8.53 37.58 5.83
C ILE A 126 8.15 36.64 4.67
N GLU A 127 8.78 36.75 3.50
CA GLU A 127 8.56 35.86 2.38
C GLU A 127 8.90 34.40 2.73
N THR A 128 9.98 34.21 3.48
CA THR A 128 10.39 32.87 3.95
C THR A 128 9.39 32.33 4.96
N LEU A 129 8.90 33.14 5.89
CA LEU A 129 7.87 32.76 6.86
C LEU A 129 6.58 32.35 6.17
N GLU A 130 6.12 33.13 5.18
CA GLU A 130 4.95 32.79 4.40
C GLU A 130 5.09 31.44 3.70
N LYS A 131 6.21 31.22 2.99
CA LYS A 131 6.51 29.96 2.31
C LYS A 131 6.53 28.78 3.28
N LYS A 132 7.17 28.92 4.46
CA LYS A 132 7.25 27.83 5.47
C LYS A 132 5.90 27.57 6.14
N SER A 133 5.09 28.60 6.38
CA SER A 133 3.74 28.47 6.93
C SER A 133 2.79 27.79 5.97
N LEU A 134 2.80 28.15 4.70
CA LEU A 134 2.02 27.46 3.65
C LEU A 134 2.44 26.00 3.52
N ARG A 135 3.72 25.72 3.58
CA ARG A 135 4.25 24.34 3.58
C ARG A 135 3.73 23.54 4.76
N LEU A 136 3.77 24.12 5.98
CA LEU A 136 3.27 23.48 7.19
C LEU A 136 1.77 23.18 7.09
N LYS A 137 0.98 24.12 6.55
CA LYS A 137 -0.45 23.91 6.31
C LYS A 137 -0.71 22.71 5.41
N VAL A 138 -0.04 22.61 4.26
CA VAL A 138 -0.19 21.48 3.33
C VAL A 138 0.19 20.16 3.99
N LEU A 139 1.27 20.12 4.78
CA LEU A 139 1.67 18.89 5.50
C LEU A 139 0.62 18.44 6.52
N ILE A 140 -0.01 19.38 7.22
CA ILE A 140 -1.09 19.08 8.17
C ILE A 140 -2.33 18.55 7.42
N GLU A 141 -2.72 19.17 6.30
CA GLU A 141 -3.84 18.74 5.47
C GLU A 141 -3.60 17.31 4.93
N ASP A 142 -2.41 17.05 4.38
CA ASP A 142 -1.99 15.72 3.92
C ASP A 142 -2.07 14.67 5.05
N LEU A 143 -1.62 15.03 6.26
CA LEU A 143 -1.68 14.15 7.41
C LEU A 143 -3.12 13.79 7.80
N PHE A 144 -4.02 14.78 7.82
CA PHE A 144 -5.43 14.54 8.10
C PHE A 144 -6.08 13.64 7.04
N GLU A 145 -5.75 13.83 5.77
CA GLU A 145 -6.28 13.01 4.67
C GLU A 145 -5.80 11.55 4.81
N VAL A 146 -4.51 11.34 5.09
CA VAL A 146 -3.95 10.01 5.34
C VAL A 146 -4.57 9.36 6.58
N SER A 147 -4.77 10.11 7.67
CA SER A 147 -5.40 9.61 8.89
C SER A 147 -6.83 9.13 8.64
N LYS A 148 -7.64 9.91 7.90
CA LYS A 148 -9.00 9.50 7.50
C LYS A 148 -9.00 8.27 6.60
N ALA A 149 -8.04 8.19 5.67
CA ALA A 149 -7.90 7.04 4.78
C ALA A 149 -7.54 5.75 5.52
N THR A 150 -6.76 5.85 6.61
CA THR A 150 -6.35 4.69 7.42
C THR A 150 -7.49 4.10 8.25
N THR A 151 -8.47 4.93 8.62
CA THR A 151 -9.63 4.52 9.45
C THR A 151 -10.85 4.10 8.63
N ASN A 152 -10.73 3.97 7.31
CA ASN A 152 -11.86 3.72 6.38
C ASN A 152 -13.02 4.74 6.52
N ASN A 153 -12.75 5.92 7.06
CA ASN A 153 -13.74 6.98 7.35
C ASN A 153 -13.71 8.08 6.27
N ILE A 154 -13.45 7.72 5.01
CA ILE A 154 -13.53 8.68 3.90
C ILE A 154 -14.99 8.86 3.50
N THR A 155 -15.55 10.02 3.79
CA THR A 155 -16.86 10.42 3.28
C THR A 155 -16.69 10.87 1.83
N LEU A 156 -17.41 10.24 0.90
CA LEU A 156 -17.38 10.57 -0.53
C LEU A 156 -18.64 11.33 -0.92
N ASN A 157 -18.47 12.41 -1.67
CA ASN A 157 -19.54 13.11 -2.34
C ASN A 157 -19.50 12.77 -3.85
N LEU A 158 -20.13 11.65 -4.20
CA LEU A 158 -20.11 11.13 -5.59
C LEU A 158 -21.02 11.97 -6.50
N MET A 159 -20.44 12.42 -7.62
CA MET A 159 -21.12 13.16 -8.67
C MET A 159 -20.61 12.73 -10.04
N ASP A 160 -21.23 13.20 -11.12
CA ASP A 160 -20.75 12.97 -12.47
C ASP A 160 -19.52 13.84 -12.72
N VAL A 161 -18.36 13.21 -12.89
CA VAL A 161 -17.06 13.87 -13.12
C VAL A 161 -16.53 13.49 -14.50
N ASP A 162 -16.26 14.49 -15.33
CA ASP A 162 -15.50 14.29 -16.56
C ASP A 162 -14.00 14.20 -16.21
N VAL A 163 -13.50 12.97 -16.19
CA VAL A 163 -12.14 12.64 -15.72
C VAL A 163 -11.07 13.33 -16.58
N VAL A 164 -11.25 13.34 -17.91
CA VAL A 164 -10.28 13.96 -18.83
C VAL A 164 -10.25 15.47 -18.64
N ASN A 165 -11.41 16.10 -18.53
CA ASN A 165 -11.49 17.54 -18.34
C ASN A 165 -10.89 17.97 -17.00
N LEU A 166 -11.21 17.26 -15.93
CA LEU A 166 -10.64 17.53 -14.60
C LEU A 166 -9.11 17.39 -14.61
N MET A 167 -8.57 16.35 -15.23
CA MET A 167 -7.13 16.13 -15.30
C MET A 167 -6.44 17.23 -16.14
N LYS A 168 -7.05 17.68 -17.26
CA LYS A 168 -6.55 18.82 -18.04
C LYS A 168 -6.57 20.11 -17.22
N GLN A 169 -7.64 20.37 -16.44
CA GLN A 169 -7.72 21.52 -15.56
C GLN A 169 -6.55 21.54 -14.55
N VAL A 170 -6.32 20.44 -13.85
CA VAL A 170 -5.19 20.32 -12.90
C VAL A 170 -3.85 20.55 -13.62
N SER A 171 -3.67 20.03 -14.83
CA SER A 171 -2.43 20.20 -15.57
C SER A 171 -2.14 21.66 -15.95
N VAL A 172 -3.19 22.45 -16.24
CA VAL A 172 -3.07 23.90 -16.54
C VAL A 172 -2.59 24.67 -15.30
N GLU A 173 -3.08 24.33 -14.12
CA GLU A 173 -2.64 24.96 -12.86
C GLU A 173 -1.13 24.74 -12.57
N HIS A 174 -0.55 23.72 -13.18
CA HIS A 174 0.87 23.38 -13.06
C HIS A 174 1.72 23.76 -14.30
N ALA A 175 1.12 24.41 -15.31
CA ALA A 175 1.76 24.66 -16.61
C ALA A 175 3.09 25.43 -16.50
N ASP A 176 3.15 26.49 -15.70
CA ASP A 176 4.36 27.31 -15.52
C ASP A 176 5.55 26.50 -15.05
N LYS A 177 5.31 25.54 -14.12
CA LYS A 177 6.37 24.68 -13.61
C LYS A 177 6.82 23.64 -14.64
N PHE A 178 5.88 23.10 -15.44
CA PHE A 178 6.23 22.22 -16.54
C PHE A 178 7.07 22.94 -17.59
N GLU A 179 6.72 24.17 -17.91
CA GLU A 179 7.47 25.00 -18.85
C GLU A 179 8.88 25.31 -18.33
N GLN A 180 9.03 25.71 -17.07
CA GLN A 180 10.33 25.96 -16.43
C GLN A 180 11.25 24.73 -16.46
N MET A 181 10.68 23.52 -16.37
CA MET A 181 11.41 22.25 -16.44
C MET A 181 11.58 21.72 -17.88
N GLY A 182 11.02 22.39 -18.88
CA GLY A 182 11.00 21.93 -20.27
C GLY A 182 10.20 20.64 -20.48
N LEU A 183 9.23 20.33 -19.61
CA LEU A 183 8.42 19.13 -19.72
C LEU A 183 7.33 19.28 -20.76
N GLN A 184 7.19 18.29 -21.63
CA GLN A 184 6.16 18.27 -22.68
C GLN A 184 5.09 17.24 -22.35
N LEU A 185 3.87 17.68 -22.01
CA LEU A 185 2.74 16.79 -21.82
C LEU A 185 2.23 16.28 -23.17
N ARG A 186 2.13 14.97 -23.32
CA ARG A 186 1.62 14.26 -24.50
C ARG A 186 0.34 13.53 -24.12
N TRP A 187 -0.79 14.06 -24.60
CA TRP A 187 -2.11 13.53 -24.33
C TRP A 187 -2.56 12.58 -25.42
N ASN A 188 -2.94 11.38 -25.02
CA ASN A 188 -3.63 10.40 -25.86
C ASN A 188 -4.95 10.06 -25.16
N VAL A 189 -5.99 10.82 -25.45
CA VAL A 189 -7.28 10.75 -24.78
C VAL A 189 -8.39 10.69 -25.83
N PRO A 190 -9.50 9.97 -25.56
CA PRO A 190 -10.64 9.95 -26.46
C PRO A 190 -11.24 11.34 -26.68
N GLU A 191 -11.86 11.54 -27.84
CA GLU A 191 -12.62 12.75 -28.12
C GLU A 191 -13.93 12.83 -27.32
N GLU A 192 -14.49 11.67 -26.97
CA GLU A 192 -15.69 11.56 -26.16
C GLU A 192 -15.41 11.86 -24.68
N LYS A 193 -16.39 12.50 -24.02
CA LYS A 193 -16.32 12.72 -22.57
C LYS A 193 -16.32 11.41 -21.81
N ILE A 194 -15.44 11.29 -20.85
CA ILE A 194 -15.39 10.15 -19.93
C ILE A 194 -15.96 10.58 -18.58
N ILE A 195 -17.25 10.28 -18.38
CA ILE A 195 -17.96 10.64 -17.16
C ILE A 195 -18.02 9.42 -16.25
N LEU A 196 -17.53 9.58 -15.01
CA LEU A 196 -17.57 8.58 -13.95
C LEU A 196 -18.25 9.15 -12.70
N LYS A 197 -18.86 8.28 -11.89
CA LYS A 197 -19.41 8.60 -10.56
C LYS A 197 -18.27 8.66 -9.53
N LEU A 198 -17.67 9.83 -9.38
CA LEU A 198 -16.52 10.06 -8.50
C LEU A 198 -16.75 11.28 -7.59
N ASP A 199 -15.94 11.40 -6.54
CA ASP A 199 -15.82 12.61 -5.74
C ASP A 199 -14.86 13.58 -6.45
N ASN A 200 -15.39 14.73 -6.89
CA ASN A 200 -14.62 15.70 -7.66
C ASN A 200 -13.38 16.21 -6.91
N GLN A 201 -13.50 16.49 -5.61
CA GLN A 201 -12.39 17.01 -4.81
C GLN A 201 -11.31 15.95 -4.59
N LYS A 202 -11.72 14.71 -4.31
CA LYS A 202 -10.77 13.60 -4.12
C LYS A 202 -10.08 13.23 -5.42
N THR A 203 -10.80 13.23 -6.53
CA THR A 203 -10.24 12.98 -7.86
C THR A 203 -9.29 14.10 -8.30
N TYR A 204 -9.62 15.36 -8.02
CA TYR A 204 -8.69 16.48 -8.20
C TYR A 204 -7.37 16.24 -7.43
N ARG A 205 -7.44 15.87 -6.14
CA ARG A 205 -6.27 15.60 -5.31
C ARG A 205 -5.45 14.40 -5.80
N ILE A 206 -6.10 13.37 -6.40
CA ILE A 206 -5.37 12.27 -7.05
C ILE A 206 -4.47 12.83 -8.15
N PHE A 207 -5.05 13.59 -9.10
CA PHE A 207 -4.31 14.12 -10.23
C PHE A 207 -3.27 15.16 -9.81
N GLU A 208 -3.59 16.04 -8.87
CA GLU A 208 -2.65 17.01 -8.30
C GLU A 208 -1.40 16.31 -7.74
N ASN A 209 -1.59 15.26 -6.92
CA ASN A 209 -0.47 14.49 -6.38
C ASN A 209 0.38 13.84 -7.48
N LEU A 210 -0.24 13.35 -8.56
CA LEU A 210 0.49 12.75 -9.68
C LEU A 210 1.28 13.83 -10.46
N PHE A 211 0.69 14.98 -10.76
CA PHE A 211 1.40 16.07 -11.44
C PHE A 211 2.50 16.69 -10.60
N VAL A 212 2.29 16.85 -9.27
CA VAL A 212 3.35 17.26 -8.34
C VAL A 212 4.49 16.25 -8.29
N ASN A 213 4.19 14.95 -8.37
CA ASN A 213 5.21 13.90 -8.47
C ASN A 213 6.03 14.05 -9.77
N VAL A 214 5.37 14.22 -10.91
CA VAL A 214 6.04 14.48 -12.19
C VAL A 214 6.97 15.70 -12.10
N GLN A 215 6.50 16.84 -11.54
CA GLN A 215 7.33 18.03 -11.36
C GLN A 215 8.57 17.80 -10.52
N LYS A 216 8.50 16.93 -9.53
CA LYS A 216 9.63 16.69 -8.62
C LYS A 216 10.66 15.72 -9.16
N TYR A 217 10.22 14.74 -9.93
CA TYR A 217 11.03 13.56 -10.23
C TYR A 217 11.22 13.30 -11.71
N ALA A 218 10.46 13.95 -12.60
CA ALA A 218 10.67 13.75 -14.03
C ALA A 218 12.00 14.37 -14.50
N MET A 219 12.63 13.71 -15.45
CA MET A 219 13.83 14.21 -16.11
C MET A 219 13.50 15.53 -16.83
N PRO A 220 14.26 16.61 -16.58
CA PRO A 220 14.06 17.88 -17.30
C PRO A 220 14.19 17.72 -18.81
N ASN A 221 13.48 18.55 -19.56
CA ASN A 221 13.45 18.54 -21.02
C ASN A 221 12.98 17.21 -21.64
N SER A 222 12.10 16.49 -20.91
CA SER A 222 11.54 15.21 -21.33
C SER A 222 10.05 15.28 -21.63
N ARG A 223 9.46 14.13 -21.99
CA ARG A 223 8.05 14.00 -22.28
C ARG A 223 7.34 13.27 -21.15
N VAL A 224 6.13 13.73 -20.84
CA VAL A 224 5.19 13.05 -19.94
C VAL A 224 4.02 12.56 -20.79
N TYR A 225 3.77 11.29 -20.80
CA TYR A 225 2.70 10.67 -21.56
C TYR A 225 1.50 10.41 -20.66
N ILE A 226 0.33 10.84 -21.12
CA ILE A 226 -0.94 10.70 -20.41
C ILE A 226 -1.91 10.05 -21.37
N ASP A 227 -2.24 8.78 -21.08
CA ASP A 227 -3.15 7.99 -21.86
C ASP A 227 -4.43 7.77 -21.05
N VAL A 228 -5.58 7.91 -21.67
CA VAL A 228 -6.88 7.55 -21.09
C VAL A 228 -7.60 6.64 -22.07
N GLU A 229 -7.93 5.45 -21.59
CA GLU A 229 -8.62 4.43 -22.37
C GLU A 229 -9.93 4.08 -21.67
N LYS A 230 -11.00 3.98 -22.46
CA LYS A 230 -12.31 3.52 -21.99
C LYS A 230 -12.65 2.23 -22.67
N SER A 231 -12.89 1.17 -21.89
CA SER A 231 -13.49 -0.06 -22.36
C SER A 231 -14.97 -0.11 -22.02
N GLU A 232 -15.64 -1.22 -22.28
CA GLU A 232 -17.09 -1.36 -21.98
C GLU A 232 -17.39 -1.26 -20.47
N THR A 233 -16.46 -1.72 -19.62
CA THR A 233 -16.65 -1.82 -18.16
C THR A 233 -15.71 -0.95 -17.34
N ASP A 234 -14.62 -0.49 -17.94
CA ASP A 234 -13.51 0.10 -17.19
C ASP A 234 -12.98 1.37 -17.86
N VAL A 235 -12.44 2.27 -17.04
CA VAL A 235 -11.66 3.42 -17.48
C VAL A 235 -10.26 3.30 -16.91
N THR A 236 -9.27 3.33 -17.79
CA THR A 236 -7.85 3.26 -17.42
C THR A 236 -7.18 4.62 -17.71
N VAL A 237 -6.56 5.20 -16.69
CA VAL A 237 -5.71 6.37 -16.81
C VAL A 237 -4.26 5.95 -16.58
N THR A 238 -3.39 6.20 -17.56
CA THR A 238 -1.97 5.89 -17.47
C THR A 238 -1.14 7.16 -17.57
N MET A 239 -0.26 7.41 -16.62
CA MET A 239 0.73 8.50 -16.65
C MET A 239 2.13 7.92 -16.64
N ARG A 240 3.00 8.37 -17.56
CA ARG A 240 4.36 7.86 -17.71
C ARG A 240 5.34 9.02 -17.88
N ASN A 241 6.46 8.96 -17.16
CA ASN A 241 7.57 9.89 -17.33
C ASN A 241 8.90 9.18 -17.10
N MET A 242 9.97 9.71 -17.67
CA MET A 242 11.33 9.34 -17.32
C MET A 242 11.70 9.98 -15.99
N SER A 243 12.30 9.23 -15.08
CA SER A 243 12.82 9.74 -13.81
C SER A 243 14.16 10.43 -14.03
N ALA A 244 14.41 11.51 -13.27
CA ALA A 244 15.72 12.18 -13.25
C ALA A 244 16.80 11.36 -12.54
N VAL A 245 16.40 10.35 -11.77
CA VAL A 245 17.28 9.47 -11.00
C VAL A 245 16.86 8.02 -11.21
N GLU A 246 17.81 7.12 -11.14
CA GLU A 246 17.57 5.68 -11.23
C GLU A 246 16.69 5.21 -10.06
N LEU A 247 15.67 4.40 -10.37
CA LEU A 247 14.71 3.90 -9.42
C LEU A 247 15.05 2.45 -9.08
N HIS A 248 15.58 2.22 -7.88
CA HIS A 248 15.93 0.87 -7.39
C HIS A 248 14.81 0.20 -6.59
N THR A 249 13.69 0.89 -6.39
CA THR A 249 12.59 0.46 -5.54
C THR A 249 11.46 -0.10 -6.40
N SER A 250 10.82 -1.18 -5.96
CA SER A 250 9.66 -1.74 -6.67
C SER A 250 8.49 -0.75 -6.69
N GLY A 251 7.66 -0.82 -7.74
CA GLY A 251 6.50 0.07 -7.88
C GLY A 251 5.53 -0.01 -6.69
N ASP A 252 5.33 -1.20 -6.11
CA ASP A 252 4.46 -1.40 -4.95
C ASP A 252 5.02 -0.73 -3.70
N GLU A 253 6.34 -0.76 -3.48
CA GLU A 253 6.99 -0.07 -2.37
C GLU A 253 6.85 1.45 -2.49
N LEU A 254 6.89 2.02 -3.70
CA LEU A 254 6.71 3.46 -3.93
C LEU A 254 5.30 3.97 -3.59
N THR A 255 4.29 3.09 -3.53
CA THR A 255 2.94 3.43 -3.06
C THR A 255 2.80 3.30 -1.55
N GLU A 256 3.75 2.68 -0.87
CA GLU A 256 3.76 2.66 0.58
C GLU A 256 3.98 4.08 1.11
N ARG A 257 3.36 4.37 2.24
CA ARG A 257 3.41 5.71 2.84
C ARG A 257 4.83 6.03 3.27
N PHE A 258 5.28 7.25 2.99
CA PHE A 258 6.62 7.75 3.33
C PHE A 258 7.81 7.05 2.66
N VAL A 259 7.58 6.18 1.70
CA VAL A 259 8.67 5.64 0.90
C VAL A 259 9.16 6.73 -0.04
N ARG A 260 10.42 7.07 0.10
CA ARG A 260 11.16 7.92 -0.83
C ARG A 260 12.25 7.06 -1.45
N GLY A 261 12.40 7.09 -2.76
CA GLY A 261 13.57 6.50 -3.39
C GLY A 261 14.84 7.09 -2.76
N ASP A 262 15.90 6.30 -2.59
CA ASP A 262 17.11 6.72 -1.86
C ASP A 262 17.70 8.05 -2.36
N ALA A 263 17.62 8.33 -3.65
CA ALA A 263 18.07 9.59 -4.26
C ALA A 263 17.15 10.78 -3.98
N SER A 264 15.90 10.57 -3.57
CA SER A 264 14.90 11.64 -3.32
C SER A 264 14.86 12.11 -1.86
N ARG A 265 15.70 11.58 -0.98
CA ARG A 265 15.78 12.00 0.43
C ARG A 265 16.12 13.49 0.60
N ASN A 266 16.80 14.08 -0.37
CA ASN A 266 17.19 15.50 -0.39
C ASN A 266 16.17 16.42 -1.08
N THR A 267 15.09 15.90 -1.68
CA THR A 267 14.05 16.70 -2.30
C THR A 267 12.92 17.05 -1.32
N GLU A 268 12.40 18.28 -1.39
CA GLU A 268 11.27 18.73 -0.56
C GLU A 268 10.00 17.91 -0.87
N GLY A 269 9.55 17.05 0.04
CA GLY A 269 8.32 16.28 -0.12
C GLY A 269 8.00 15.42 1.11
N SER A 270 6.72 15.23 1.45
CA SER A 270 6.28 14.40 2.57
C SER A 270 6.31 12.89 2.28
N GLY A 271 6.48 12.48 1.01
CA GLY A 271 6.31 11.08 0.61
C GLY A 271 4.88 10.55 0.71
N LEU A 272 3.91 11.44 0.97
CA LEU A 272 2.50 11.07 1.17
C LEU A 272 1.66 11.12 -0.12
N GLY A 273 2.10 11.86 -1.14
CA GLY A 273 1.27 12.16 -2.32
C GLY A 273 0.77 10.92 -3.06
N LEU A 274 1.64 9.93 -3.34
CA LEU A 274 1.25 8.69 -4.01
C LEU A 274 0.35 7.82 -3.12
N ALA A 275 0.59 7.78 -1.81
CA ALA A 275 -0.25 7.08 -0.85
C ALA A 275 -1.65 7.70 -0.73
N ILE A 276 -1.75 9.05 -0.76
CA ILE A 276 -3.03 9.78 -0.81
C ILE A 276 -3.76 9.45 -2.11
N ALA A 277 -3.08 9.53 -3.25
CA ALA A 277 -3.65 9.21 -4.55
C ALA A 277 -4.21 7.79 -4.58
N ARG A 278 -3.46 6.81 -4.08
CA ARG A 278 -3.90 5.41 -3.97
C ARG A 278 -5.12 5.28 -3.06
N SER A 279 -5.06 5.85 -1.85
CA SER A 279 -6.16 5.75 -0.89
C SER A 279 -7.47 6.36 -1.42
N PHE A 280 -7.41 7.49 -2.11
CA PHE A 280 -8.59 8.11 -2.72
C PHE A 280 -9.11 7.35 -3.93
N THR A 281 -8.23 6.73 -4.70
CA THR A 281 -8.63 5.85 -5.80
C THR A 281 -9.35 4.62 -5.26
N GLU A 282 -8.80 3.95 -4.24
CA GLU A 282 -9.39 2.77 -3.60
C GLU A 282 -10.73 3.08 -2.91
N ALA A 283 -10.83 4.23 -2.22
CA ALA A 283 -12.09 4.68 -1.63
C ALA A 283 -13.20 4.84 -2.67
N GLN A 284 -12.84 5.22 -3.90
CA GLN A 284 -13.75 5.37 -5.05
C GLN A 284 -13.87 4.08 -5.88
N LYS A 285 -13.55 2.92 -5.29
CA LYS A 285 -13.64 1.57 -5.90
C LYS A 285 -12.73 1.38 -7.11
N GLY A 286 -11.72 2.23 -7.29
CA GLY A 286 -10.67 2.06 -8.27
C GLY A 286 -9.45 1.33 -7.70
N SER A 287 -8.45 1.14 -8.55
CA SER A 287 -7.12 0.65 -8.14
C SER A 287 -6.04 1.54 -8.74
N LEU A 288 -4.95 1.76 -8.00
CA LEU A 288 -3.78 2.48 -8.45
C LEU A 288 -2.56 1.57 -8.34
N HIS A 289 -1.89 1.38 -9.47
CA HIS A 289 -0.67 0.57 -9.57
C HIS A 289 0.49 1.40 -10.10
N ILE A 290 1.68 1.17 -9.55
CA ILE A 290 2.92 1.78 -10.03
C ILE A 290 3.80 0.68 -10.61
N ALA A 291 4.37 0.95 -11.77
CA ALA A 291 5.39 0.12 -12.38
C ALA A 291 6.63 0.98 -12.63
N VAL A 292 7.79 0.39 -12.41
CA VAL A 292 9.10 0.98 -12.67
C VAL A 292 9.84 0.03 -13.60
N ASP A 293 10.37 0.57 -14.68
CA ASP A 293 11.19 -0.17 -15.64
C ASP A 293 12.42 0.69 -16.00
N GLY A 294 13.54 0.39 -15.32
CA GLY A 294 14.70 1.27 -15.33
C GLY A 294 14.34 2.67 -14.82
N ASP A 295 14.51 3.68 -15.68
CA ASP A 295 14.17 5.06 -15.38
C ASP A 295 12.72 5.43 -15.72
N LEU A 296 11.96 4.52 -16.32
CA LEU A 296 10.56 4.76 -16.67
C LEU A 296 9.67 4.55 -15.44
N PHE A 297 9.06 5.63 -14.97
CA PHE A 297 8.03 5.62 -13.95
C PHE A 297 6.65 5.62 -14.60
N LYS A 298 5.79 4.68 -14.24
CA LYS A 298 4.44 4.50 -14.78
C LYS A 298 3.43 4.35 -13.66
N VAL A 299 2.40 5.19 -13.67
CA VAL A 299 1.22 5.05 -12.81
C VAL A 299 0.03 4.64 -13.66
N VAL A 300 -0.72 3.66 -13.20
CA VAL A 300 -1.96 3.18 -13.82
C VAL A 300 -3.07 3.26 -12.81
N ILE A 301 -4.13 4.00 -13.15
CA ILE A 301 -5.38 4.05 -12.37
C ILE A 301 -6.45 3.35 -13.17
N LEU A 302 -7.20 2.46 -12.53
CA LEU A 302 -8.33 1.74 -13.08
C LEU A 302 -9.57 2.02 -12.25
N TRP A 303 -10.65 2.51 -12.90
CA TRP A 303 -11.99 2.57 -12.32
C TRP A 303 -12.93 1.66 -13.10
N LYS A 304 -13.81 0.98 -12.34
CA LYS A 304 -14.84 0.07 -12.89
C LYS A 304 -16.22 0.71 -12.87
#